data_d128c4eaecbff4003d386684c58c0c56
#
_entry.id   d128c4eaecbff4003d386684c58c0c56
#
_cell.length_a   1.000
_cell.length_b   1.000
_cell.length_c   1.000
_cell.angle_alpha   90.00
_cell.angle_beta   90.00
_cell.angle_gamma   90.00
#
_symmetry.space_group_name_H-M   'P 1'
#
loop_
_entity.id
_entity.type
_entity.pdbx_description
1 polymer ?
#
loop_
_entity_poly.entity_id
_entity_poly.type
_entity_poly.pdbx_seq_one_letter_code
_entity_poly.pdbx_strand_id
1 'polypeptide(L)'
;MAKVIVDVVLKDEILDPQGDAISRALPRMGFTFNPSSVRQGKSFILTLDHAPSASELQEIESAAATLLSNPVIETFTIRVEN
;
A
#
# COMPACT_ATOMS: atom_id res chain seq x y z
N MET A 1 -16.61 -0.93 15.83
CA MET A 1 -15.38 -1.56 15.31
C MET A 1 -14.68 -0.60 14.38
N ALA A 2 -13.39 -0.56 14.44
CA ALA A 2 -12.59 0.29 13.57
C ALA A 2 -11.66 -0.57 12.73
N LYS A 3 -11.30 -0.07 11.55
CA LYS A 3 -10.30 -0.69 10.69
C LYS A 3 -9.14 0.27 10.53
N VAL A 4 -7.94 -0.26 10.67
CA VAL A 4 -6.72 0.48 10.35
C VAL A 4 -6.14 -0.15 9.10
N ILE A 5 -5.97 0.64 8.06
CA ILE A 5 -5.51 0.15 6.77
C ILE A 5 -4.10 0.65 6.54
N VAL A 6 -3.20 -0.30 6.33
CA VAL A 6 -1.80 -0.02 6.01
C VAL A 6 -1.60 -0.34 4.54
N ASP A 7 -1.39 0.70 3.74
CA ASP A 7 -1.11 0.55 2.31
C ASP A 7 0.38 0.61 2.09
N VAL A 8 0.93 -0.40 1.43
CA VAL A 8 2.37 -0.57 1.21
C VAL A 8 2.64 -0.56 -0.29
N VAL A 9 3.56 0.28 -0.73
CA VAL A 9 3.97 0.35 -2.14
C VAL A 9 5.49 0.38 -2.24
N LEU A 10 6.02 -0.01 -3.39
CA LEU A 10 7.44 0.14 -3.67
C LEU A 10 7.80 1.61 -3.76
N LYS A 11 8.99 1.96 -3.32
CA LYS A 11 9.54 3.30 -3.52
C LYS A 11 9.65 3.61 -5.01
N ASP A 12 9.52 4.89 -5.37
CA ASP A 12 9.48 5.30 -6.77
C ASP A 12 10.72 4.88 -7.55
N GLU A 13 11.88 4.86 -6.91
CA GLU A 13 13.13 4.48 -7.56
C GLU A 13 13.30 2.96 -7.76
N ILE A 14 12.39 2.16 -7.18
CA ILE A 14 12.44 0.70 -7.30
C ILE A 14 11.56 0.28 -8.48
N LEU A 15 12.10 -0.55 -9.36
CA LEU A 15 11.36 -1.08 -10.50
C LEU A 15 10.20 -1.96 -10.03
N ASP A 16 9.04 -1.77 -10.64
CA ASP A 16 7.86 -2.59 -10.42
C ASP A 16 7.53 -3.37 -11.70
N PRO A 17 8.06 -4.59 -11.85
CA PRO A 17 7.85 -5.35 -13.09
C PRO A 17 6.38 -5.67 -13.37
N GLN A 18 5.57 -5.90 -12.31
CA GLN A 18 4.15 -6.20 -12.49
C GLN A 18 3.38 -4.97 -12.93
N GLY A 19 3.65 -3.83 -12.32
CA GLY A 19 3.04 -2.56 -12.73
C GLY A 19 3.41 -2.21 -14.16
N ASP A 20 4.66 -2.41 -14.53
CA ASP A 20 5.13 -2.15 -15.87
C ASP A 20 4.45 -3.07 -16.90
N ALA A 21 4.30 -4.35 -16.56
CA ALA A 21 3.61 -5.31 -17.41
C ALA A 21 2.13 -4.93 -17.62
N ILE A 22 1.47 -4.46 -16.57
CA ILE A 22 0.09 -3.99 -16.65
C ILE A 22 0.00 -2.79 -17.58
N SER A 23 0.89 -1.84 -17.41
CA SER A 23 0.93 -0.64 -18.25
C SER A 23 1.04 -0.99 -19.74
N ARG A 24 1.86 -1.97 -20.07
CA ARG A 24 2.02 -2.42 -21.46
C ARG A 24 0.82 -3.23 -21.96
N ALA A 25 0.12 -3.94 -21.09
CA ALA A 25 -1.01 -4.78 -21.46
C ALA A 25 -2.27 -3.96 -21.77
N LEU A 26 -2.47 -2.85 -21.12
CA LEU A 26 -3.69 -2.05 -21.22
C LEU A 26 -4.04 -1.67 -22.67
N PRO A 27 -3.13 -1.04 -23.45
CA PRO A 27 -3.48 -0.73 -24.85
C PRO A 27 -3.68 -1.96 -25.71
N ARG A 28 -2.98 -3.05 -25.44
CA ARG A 28 -3.15 -4.29 -26.21
C ARG A 28 -4.50 -4.93 -25.97
N MET A 29 -5.14 -4.65 -24.83
CA MET A 29 -6.46 -5.16 -24.48
C MET A 29 -7.59 -4.22 -24.92
N GLY A 30 -7.27 -3.12 -25.60
CA GLY A 30 -8.26 -2.20 -26.12
C GLY A 30 -8.62 -1.04 -25.21
N PHE A 31 -7.95 -0.88 -24.09
CA PHE A 31 -8.18 0.27 -23.20
C PHE A 31 -7.49 1.51 -23.78
N THR A 32 -8.18 2.63 -23.72
CA THR A 32 -7.71 3.87 -24.35
C THR A 32 -7.03 4.84 -23.40
N PHE A 33 -7.23 4.65 -22.08
CA PHE A 33 -6.48 5.48 -21.14
C PHE A 33 -5.04 4.96 -21.07
N ASN A 34 -4.09 5.87 -21.07
CA ASN A 34 -2.67 5.53 -21.10
C ASN A 34 -2.01 6.09 -19.85
N PRO A 35 -1.95 5.33 -18.76
CA PRO A 35 -1.26 5.82 -17.58
C PRO A 35 0.23 5.94 -17.86
N SER A 36 0.85 7.00 -17.36
CA SER A 36 2.28 7.19 -17.48
C SER A 36 3.07 6.16 -16.68
N SER A 37 2.47 5.61 -15.63
CA SER A 37 3.04 4.50 -14.89
C SER A 37 1.93 3.75 -14.16
N VAL A 38 2.18 2.48 -13.88
CA VAL A 38 1.33 1.66 -13.03
C VAL A 38 2.21 1.10 -11.93
N ARG A 39 1.80 1.32 -10.68
CA ARG A 39 2.54 0.85 -9.51
C ARG A 39 1.61 -0.05 -8.70
N GLN A 40 2.10 -1.22 -8.36
CA GLN A 40 1.33 -2.19 -7.59
C GLN A 40 1.69 -2.07 -6.12
N GLY A 41 0.69 -2.21 -5.27
CA GLY A 41 0.90 -2.21 -3.82
C GLY A 41 0.05 -3.27 -3.17
N LYS A 42 0.12 -3.30 -1.85
CA LYS A 42 -0.68 -4.24 -1.05
C LYS A 42 -1.24 -3.49 0.15
N SER A 43 -2.37 -3.99 0.67
CA SER A 43 -3.02 -3.41 1.84
C SER A 43 -3.16 -4.45 2.92
N PHE A 44 -2.92 -4.04 4.16
CA PHE A 44 -3.23 -4.84 5.34
C PHE A 44 -4.38 -4.17 6.06
N ILE A 45 -5.42 -4.94 6.37
CA ILE A 45 -6.61 -4.43 7.06
C ILE A 45 -6.60 -5.00 8.45
N LEU A 46 -6.37 -4.13 9.44
CA LEU A 46 -6.34 -4.50 10.85
C LEU A 46 -7.69 -4.12 11.45
N THR A 47 -8.46 -5.11 11.86
CA THR A 47 -9.79 -4.89 12.43
C THR A 47 -9.67 -4.89 13.95
N LEU A 48 -10.05 -3.77 14.57
CA LEU A 48 -10.03 -3.61 16.02
C LEU A 48 -11.46 -3.55 16.54
N ASP A 49 -11.67 -4.00 17.77
CA ASP A 49 -12.98 -3.94 18.42
C ASP A 49 -13.27 -2.57 19.04
N HIS A 50 -12.35 -1.63 18.88
CA HIS A 50 -12.45 -0.27 19.40
C HIS A 50 -11.69 0.68 18.50
N ALA A 51 -11.96 1.97 18.63
CA ALA A 51 -11.17 2.98 17.92
C ALA A 51 -9.75 3.01 18.49
N PRO A 52 -8.71 3.03 17.65
CA PRO A 52 -7.33 3.00 18.14
C PRO A 52 -6.97 4.27 18.89
N SER A 53 -6.27 4.12 20.00
CA SER A 53 -5.70 5.24 20.74
C SER A 53 -4.45 5.77 20.02
N ALA A 54 -3.97 6.93 20.46
CA ALA A 54 -2.73 7.50 19.91
C ALA A 54 -1.55 6.55 20.10
N SER A 55 -1.45 5.90 21.28
CA SER A 55 -0.36 4.97 21.52
C SER A 55 -0.48 3.71 20.68
N GLU A 56 -1.71 3.24 20.44
CA GLU A 56 -1.92 2.09 19.57
C GLU A 56 -1.56 2.41 18.13
N LEU A 57 -1.87 3.62 17.66
CA LEU A 57 -1.46 4.04 16.31
C LEU A 57 0.07 4.09 16.18
N GLN A 58 0.78 4.48 17.23
CA GLN A 58 2.25 4.43 17.22
C GLN A 58 2.77 3.00 17.16
N GLU A 59 2.12 2.07 17.86
CA GLU A 59 2.49 0.65 17.75
C GLU A 59 2.23 0.11 16.35
N ILE A 60 1.10 0.49 15.75
CA ILE A 60 0.76 0.07 14.38
C ILE A 60 1.77 0.62 13.40
N GLU A 61 2.19 1.87 13.56
CA GLU A 61 3.22 2.46 12.71
C GLU A 61 4.54 1.69 12.83
N SER A 62 4.93 1.34 14.04
CA SER A 62 6.13 0.53 14.28
C SER A 62 6.00 -0.86 13.63
N ALA A 63 4.84 -1.49 13.77
CA ALA A 63 4.59 -2.79 13.15
C ALA A 63 4.62 -2.71 11.63
N ALA A 64 4.06 -1.62 11.06
CA ALA A 64 4.09 -1.41 9.62
C ALA A 64 5.53 -1.30 9.12
N ALA A 65 6.37 -0.57 9.83
CA ALA A 65 7.77 -0.39 9.45
C ALA A 65 8.60 -1.67 9.58
N THR A 66 8.33 -2.48 10.61
CA THR A 66 9.21 -3.62 10.93
C THR A 66 8.71 -4.95 10.43
N LEU A 67 7.39 -5.11 10.24
CA LEU A 67 6.80 -6.39 9.91
C LEU A 67 6.03 -6.36 8.58
N LEU A 68 5.24 -5.31 8.34
CA LEU A 68 4.32 -5.28 7.21
C LEU A 68 4.98 -4.77 5.93
N SER A 69 6.09 -4.07 6.04
CA SER A 69 6.81 -3.53 4.89
C SER A 69 8.30 -3.82 5.00
N ASN A 70 8.98 -3.71 3.87
CA ASN A 70 10.43 -3.73 3.82
C ASN A 70 10.91 -2.30 3.60
N PRO A 71 11.40 -1.60 4.63
CA PRO A 71 11.71 -0.16 4.52
C PRO A 71 12.86 0.15 3.57
N VAL A 72 13.63 -0.85 3.15
CA VAL A 72 14.68 -0.65 2.16
C VAL A 72 14.08 -0.34 0.79
N ILE A 73 12.97 -0.99 0.43
CA ILE A 73 12.39 -0.90 -0.90
C ILE A 73 10.94 -0.41 -0.92
N GLU A 74 10.28 -0.34 0.24
CA GLU A 74 8.85 0.00 0.32
C GLU A 74 8.61 1.20 1.22
N THR A 75 7.51 1.89 0.93
CA THR A 75 6.93 2.90 1.82
C THR A 75 5.53 2.48 2.20
N PHE A 76 4.98 3.08 3.26
CA PHE A 76 3.62 2.77 3.67
C PHE A 76 2.89 4.03 4.12
N THR A 77 1.57 3.96 4.07
CA THR A 77 0.68 4.96 4.66
C THR A 77 -0.34 4.24 5.54
N ILE A 78 -0.85 4.94 6.53
CA ILE A 78 -1.81 4.39 7.47
C ILE A 78 -3.04 5.30 7.48
N ARG A 79 -4.23 4.69 7.41
CA ARG A 79 -5.49 5.42 7.54
C ARG A 79 -6.43 4.63 8.43
N VAL A 80 -7.31 5.35 9.12
CA VAL A 80 -8.29 4.76 10.04
C VAL A 80 -9.67 4.93 9.44
N GLU A 81 -10.44 3.85 9.41
CA GLU A 81 -11.84 3.86 8.99
C GLU A 81 -12.68 3.35 10.15
N ASN A 82 -13.67 4.14 10.54
CA ASN A 82 -14.58 3.78 11.63
C ASN A 82 -15.89 3.23 11.10
#